data_e7e6245801b2d911abfe8ba835dd1313
#
_entry.id   e7e6245801b2d911abfe8ba835dd1313
#
_cell.length_a   1.000
_cell.length_b   1.000
_cell.length_c   1.000
_cell.angle_alpha   90.00
_cell.angle_beta   90.00
_cell.angle_gamma   90.00
#
_symmetry.space_group_name_H-M   'P 1'
#
loop_
_entity.id
_entity.type
_entity.pdbx_description
1 polymer ?
#
loop_
_entity_poly.entity_id
_entity_poly.type
_entity_poly.pdbx_seq_one_letter_code
_entity_poly.pdbx_strand_id
1 'polypeptide(L)'
;MLRSFTPRVVTVLVLLSLFAACQRQADTRAADEATLRNLDAEWSKAAGAKDLEKTVSYYTDDALILPPNIPTIQGKQGARTMWQGMFSVPGFGGGWKATKVEVSGDLGWVTGTYELSETDASGRPIVDKGKYLEVWRKQADGSWKCVADMFNTDLSSVAP
;
A
#
# COMPACT_ATOMS: atom_id res chain seq x y z
N MET A 1 -8.90 63.02 24.76
CA MET A 1 -10.01 62.63 23.85
C MET A 1 -9.77 61.21 23.37
N LEU A 2 -10.33 60.20 24.04
CA LEU A 2 -10.31 58.82 23.61
C LEU A 2 -11.47 58.59 22.64
N ARG A 3 -11.14 58.31 21.38
CA ARG A 3 -12.16 57.88 20.41
C ARG A 3 -12.50 56.39 20.66
N SER A 4 -13.77 56.17 21.09
CA SER A 4 -14.31 54.82 21.21
C SER A 4 -14.40 54.16 19.82
N PHE A 5 -13.62 53.10 19.61
CA PHE A 5 -13.81 52.20 18.47
C PHE A 5 -15.12 51.43 18.65
N THR A 6 -16.03 51.56 17.71
CA THR A 6 -17.36 50.96 17.76
C THR A 6 -17.23 49.41 17.63
N PRO A 7 -18.03 48.64 18.42
CA PRO A 7 -17.93 47.15 18.43
C PRO A 7 -18.25 46.47 17.09
N ARG A 8 -18.80 47.21 16.12
CA ARG A 8 -19.11 46.73 14.77
C ARG A 8 -17.88 46.41 13.92
N VAL A 9 -16.75 47.08 14.10
CA VAL A 9 -15.52 46.87 13.32
C VAL A 9 -14.81 45.61 13.78
N VAL A 10 -14.86 45.29 15.07
CA VAL A 10 -14.26 44.08 15.63
C VAL A 10 -14.98 42.79 15.17
N THR A 11 -16.33 42.84 15.08
CA THR A 11 -17.16 41.71 14.65
C THR A 11 -16.94 41.34 13.18
N VAL A 12 -16.73 42.32 12.30
CA VAL A 12 -16.46 42.08 10.88
C VAL A 12 -15.07 41.45 10.66
N LEU A 13 -14.06 41.85 11.43
CA LEU A 13 -12.70 41.26 11.34
C LEU A 13 -12.63 39.82 11.84
N VAL A 14 -13.42 39.46 12.86
CA VAL A 14 -13.50 38.07 13.37
C VAL A 14 -14.23 37.16 12.38
N LEU A 15 -15.26 37.64 11.69
CA LEU A 15 -15.97 36.88 10.67
C LEU A 15 -15.12 36.64 9.40
N LEU A 16 -14.29 37.59 9.01
CA LEU A 16 -13.35 37.42 7.87
C LEU A 16 -12.24 36.42 8.16
N SER A 17 -11.80 36.28 9.42
CA SER A 17 -10.77 35.27 9.78
C SER A 17 -11.31 33.84 9.83
N LEU A 18 -12.60 33.61 10.00
CA LEU A 18 -13.23 32.29 9.97
C LEU A 18 -13.45 31.78 8.54
N PHE A 19 -13.56 32.65 7.54
CA PHE A 19 -13.66 32.23 6.14
C PHE A 19 -12.32 31.83 5.51
N ALA A 20 -11.19 32.26 6.06
CA ALA A 20 -9.87 31.87 5.58
C ALA A 20 -9.46 30.44 5.97
N ALA A 21 -10.16 29.81 6.92
CA ALA A 21 -9.83 28.46 7.40
C ALA A 21 -10.38 27.31 6.53
N CYS A 22 -11.24 27.60 5.56
CA CYS A 22 -11.69 26.64 4.55
C CYS A 22 -10.87 26.75 3.26
N GLN A 23 -9.55 26.73 3.35
CA GLN A 23 -8.74 26.44 2.16
C GLN A 23 -9.08 25.01 1.75
N ARG A 24 -9.79 24.86 0.64
CA ARG A 24 -10.02 23.59 -0.03
C ARG A 24 -8.64 22.95 -0.23
N GLN A 25 -8.34 21.92 0.57
CA GLN A 25 -7.15 21.12 0.33
C GLN A 25 -7.17 20.69 -1.14
N ALA A 26 -6.09 20.98 -1.87
CA ALA A 26 -6.03 20.65 -3.29
C ALA A 26 -6.35 19.16 -3.46
N ASP A 27 -7.16 18.82 -4.45
CA ASP A 27 -7.45 17.43 -4.76
C ASP A 27 -6.18 16.77 -5.31
N THR A 28 -5.49 16.02 -4.46
CA THR A 28 -4.24 15.32 -4.80
C THR A 28 -4.50 13.91 -5.32
N ARG A 29 -5.77 13.49 -5.45
CA ARG A 29 -6.14 12.11 -5.75
C ARG A 29 -5.40 11.54 -6.95
N ALA A 30 -5.43 12.22 -8.10
CA ALA A 30 -4.78 11.71 -9.31
C ALA A 30 -3.26 11.57 -9.14
N ALA A 31 -2.61 12.48 -8.41
CA ALA A 31 -1.19 12.41 -8.11
C ALA A 31 -0.88 11.27 -7.13
N ASP A 32 -1.71 11.07 -6.12
CA ASP A 32 -1.57 10.01 -5.15
C ASP A 32 -1.84 8.62 -5.78
N GLU A 33 -2.82 8.49 -6.68
CA GLU A 33 -3.04 7.26 -7.48
C GLU A 33 -1.84 6.91 -8.37
N ALA A 34 -1.25 7.91 -9.03
CA ALA A 34 -0.02 7.71 -9.80
C ALA A 34 1.15 7.28 -8.91
N THR A 35 1.25 7.87 -7.72
CA THR A 35 2.27 7.52 -6.72
C THR A 35 2.11 6.06 -6.28
N LEU A 36 0.89 5.63 -5.91
CA LEU A 36 0.64 4.24 -5.50
C LEU A 36 0.94 3.25 -6.62
N ARG A 37 0.54 3.57 -7.86
CA ARG A 37 0.87 2.71 -9.02
C ARG A 37 2.37 2.54 -9.22
N ASN A 38 3.15 3.59 -9.01
CA ASN A 38 4.60 3.54 -9.13
C ASN A 38 5.21 2.74 -7.97
N LEU A 39 4.74 2.95 -6.73
CA LEU A 39 5.23 2.21 -5.55
C LEU A 39 4.94 0.71 -5.68
N ASP A 40 3.75 0.33 -6.15
CA ASP A 40 3.39 -1.06 -6.44
C ASP A 40 4.36 -1.70 -7.48
N ALA A 41 4.62 -1.00 -8.57
CA ALA A 41 5.54 -1.48 -9.60
C ALA A 41 6.99 -1.61 -9.09
N GLU A 42 7.46 -0.63 -8.29
CA GLU A 42 8.77 -0.69 -7.66
C GLU A 42 8.87 -1.84 -6.66
N TRP A 43 7.79 -2.08 -5.90
CA TRP A 43 7.73 -3.18 -4.94
C TRP A 43 7.79 -4.53 -5.65
N SER A 44 6.98 -4.74 -6.70
CA SER A 44 7.05 -5.93 -7.55
C SER A 44 8.45 -6.19 -8.09
N LYS A 45 9.13 -5.13 -8.56
CA LYS A 45 10.50 -5.22 -9.04
C LYS A 45 11.50 -5.61 -7.94
N ALA A 46 11.36 -5.03 -6.73
CA ALA A 46 12.23 -5.34 -5.60
C ALA A 46 12.05 -6.79 -5.16
N ALA A 47 10.81 -7.29 -5.09
CA ALA A 47 10.51 -8.67 -4.75
C ALA A 47 11.06 -9.65 -5.80
N GLY A 48 10.87 -9.35 -7.09
CA GLY A 48 11.44 -10.15 -8.18
C GLY A 48 12.97 -10.19 -8.16
N ALA A 49 13.62 -9.12 -7.69
CA ALA A 49 15.07 -9.07 -7.47
C ALA A 49 15.52 -9.71 -6.14
N LYS A 50 14.60 -10.20 -5.31
CA LYS A 50 14.85 -10.74 -3.96
C LYS A 50 15.50 -9.73 -3.02
N ASP A 51 15.27 -8.44 -3.22
CA ASP A 51 15.72 -7.37 -2.32
C ASP A 51 14.82 -7.35 -1.08
N LEU A 52 15.19 -8.11 -0.06
CA LEU A 52 14.41 -8.28 1.17
C LEU A 52 14.18 -6.95 1.88
N GLU A 53 15.22 -6.14 2.02
CA GLU A 53 15.14 -4.88 2.76
C GLU A 53 14.19 -3.89 2.05
N LYS A 54 14.34 -3.74 0.76
CA LYS A 54 13.45 -2.90 -0.04
C LYS A 54 12.02 -3.44 -0.03
N THR A 55 11.81 -4.74 -0.23
CA THR A 55 10.51 -5.40 -0.23
C THR A 55 9.76 -5.19 1.09
N VAL A 56 10.43 -5.38 2.22
CA VAL A 56 9.83 -5.20 3.55
C VAL A 56 9.63 -3.72 3.90
N SER A 57 10.36 -2.81 3.28
CA SER A 57 10.25 -1.37 3.54
C SER A 57 8.90 -0.77 3.15
N TYR A 58 8.12 -1.42 2.30
CA TYR A 58 6.80 -0.95 1.89
C TYR A 58 5.73 -1.13 2.98
N TYR A 59 5.90 -2.06 3.92
CA TYR A 59 4.94 -2.29 5.00
C TYR A 59 5.07 -1.28 6.14
N THR A 60 3.94 -1.03 6.82
CA THR A 60 3.95 -0.42 8.16
C THR A 60 4.39 -1.45 9.21
N ASP A 61 4.78 -0.97 10.40
CA ASP A 61 5.17 -1.84 11.50
C ASP A 61 4.02 -2.69 12.04
N ASP A 62 2.76 -2.26 11.82
CA ASP A 62 1.51 -2.93 12.22
C ASP A 62 0.74 -3.56 11.04
N ALA A 63 1.34 -3.71 9.88
CA ALA A 63 0.68 -4.25 8.69
C ALA A 63 0.07 -5.63 8.91
N LEU A 64 -1.02 -5.92 8.20
CA LEU A 64 -1.63 -7.23 8.14
C LEU A 64 -1.33 -7.86 6.78
N ILE A 65 -0.78 -9.07 6.78
CA ILE A 65 -0.59 -9.84 5.57
C ILE A 65 -1.51 -11.07 5.64
N LEU A 66 -2.31 -11.26 4.60
CA LEU A 66 -3.36 -12.29 4.53
C LEU A 66 -3.07 -13.24 3.36
N PRO A 67 -2.07 -14.10 3.51
CA PRO A 67 -1.72 -15.06 2.47
C PRO A 67 -2.74 -16.22 2.39
N PRO A 68 -2.81 -16.93 1.25
CA PRO A 68 -3.71 -18.07 1.13
C PRO A 68 -3.29 -19.22 2.05
N ASN A 69 -4.28 -19.90 2.62
CA ASN A 69 -4.13 -21.17 3.37
C ASN A 69 -3.26 -21.14 4.63
N ILE A 70 -2.84 -19.98 5.09
CA ILE A 70 -2.12 -19.81 6.36
C ILE A 70 -2.76 -18.68 7.19
N PRO A 71 -2.57 -18.67 8.52
CA PRO A 71 -3.09 -17.60 9.37
C PRO A 71 -2.53 -16.24 8.97
N THR A 72 -3.29 -15.18 9.33
CA THR A 72 -2.85 -13.80 9.17
C THR A 72 -1.48 -13.58 9.81
N ILE A 73 -0.58 -12.99 9.05
CA ILE A 73 0.74 -12.57 9.51
C ILE A 73 0.64 -11.11 9.94
N GLN A 74 1.24 -10.76 11.07
CA GLN A 74 1.16 -9.42 11.62
C GLN A 74 2.54 -8.75 11.64
N GLY A 75 2.51 -7.48 11.26
CA GLY A 75 3.61 -6.56 11.37
C GLY A 75 4.74 -6.79 10.37
N LYS A 76 5.58 -5.77 10.28
CA LYS A 76 6.73 -5.73 9.37
C LYS A 76 7.71 -6.89 9.59
N GLN A 77 7.90 -7.32 10.85
CA GLN A 77 8.77 -8.46 11.13
C GLN A 77 8.17 -9.78 10.62
N GLY A 78 6.84 -9.94 10.72
CA GLY A 78 6.14 -11.08 10.14
C GLY A 78 6.26 -11.10 8.60
N ALA A 79 6.08 -9.92 7.96
CA ALA A 79 6.31 -9.74 6.53
C ALA A 79 7.74 -10.14 6.13
N ARG A 80 8.75 -9.73 6.91
CA ARG A 80 10.15 -10.09 6.70
C ARG A 80 10.36 -11.61 6.69
N THR A 81 9.82 -12.29 7.69
CA THR A 81 9.94 -13.75 7.80
C THR A 81 9.28 -14.45 6.61
N MET A 82 8.09 -13.99 6.21
CA MET A 82 7.38 -14.52 5.04
C MET A 82 8.19 -14.34 3.75
N TRP A 83 8.64 -13.12 3.45
CA TRP A 83 9.40 -12.83 2.24
C TRP A 83 10.77 -13.55 2.21
N GLN A 84 11.44 -13.64 3.34
CA GLN A 84 12.68 -14.41 3.46
C GLN A 84 12.44 -15.90 3.13
N GLY A 85 11.34 -16.46 3.61
CA GLY A 85 10.90 -17.82 3.27
C GLY A 85 10.67 -17.96 1.77
N MET A 86 9.86 -17.09 1.16
CA MET A 86 9.58 -17.11 -0.27
C MET A 86 10.85 -16.99 -1.12
N PHE A 87 11.74 -16.06 -0.78
CA PHE A 87 12.99 -15.85 -1.51
C PHE A 87 13.97 -17.03 -1.42
N SER A 88 13.82 -17.87 -0.39
CA SER A 88 14.62 -19.08 -0.20
C SER A 88 14.13 -20.26 -1.05
N VAL A 89 12.90 -20.18 -1.60
CA VAL A 89 12.38 -21.24 -2.46
C VAL A 89 13.17 -21.29 -3.77
N PRO A 90 13.67 -22.48 -4.18
CA PRO A 90 14.35 -22.63 -5.45
C PRO A 90 13.48 -22.16 -6.63
N GLY A 91 14.06 -21.43 -7.56
CA GLY A 91 13.33 -20.92 -8.74
C GLY A 91 12.36 -19.78 -8.46
N PHE A 92 12.28 -19.28 -7.21
CA PHE A 92 11.43 -18.12 -6.92
C PHE A 92 11.77 -16.95 -7.84
N GLY A 93 10.72 -16.40 -8.47
CA GLY A 93 10.81 -15.27 -9.38
C GLY A 93 9.43 -14.77 -9.79
N GLY A 94 9.38 -13.86 -10.74
CA GLY A 94 8.13 -13.28 -11.21
C GLY A 94 7.81 -11.94 -10.55
N GLY A 95 6.54 -11.61 -10.44
CA GLY A 95 6.09 -10.36 -9.87
C GLY A 95 4.59 -10.13 -10.07
N TRP A 96 4.15 -8.90 -9.90
CA TRP A 96 2.74 -8.51 -10.03
C TRP A 96 2.60 -7.19 -10.77
N LYS A 97 1.35 -6.89 -11.16
CA LYS A 97 1.01 -5.69 -11.90
C LYS A 97 -0.36 -5.16 -11.47
N ALA A 98 -0.40 -3.90 -11.08
CA ALA A 98 -1.63 -3.20 -10.75
C ALA A 98 -2.56 -3.10 -11.97
N THR A 99 -3.82 -3.49 -11.78
CA THR A 99 -4.91 -3.28 -12.74
C THR A 99 -5.76 -2.08 -12.37
N LYS A 100 -5.95 -1.84 -11.06
CA LYS A 100 -6.74 -0.70 -10.57
C LYS A 100 -6.10 -0.11 -9.31
N VAL A 101 -6.15 1.22 -9.23
CA VAL A 101 -5.72 2.02 -8.08
C VAL A 101 -6.79 3.07 -7.81
N GLU A 102 -7.16 3.25 -6.57
CA GLU A 102 -8.03 4.35 -6.12
C GLU A 102 -7.52 4.91 -4.79
N VAL A 103 -7.72 6.22 -4.61
CA VAL A 103 -7.34 6.95 -3.40
C VAL A 103 -8.51 7.77 -2.87
N SER A 104 -8.68 7.79 -1.56
CA SER A 104 -9.63 8.64 -0.84
C SER A 104 -8.97 9.20 0.42
N GLY A 105 -8.56 10.48 0.38
CA GLY A 105 -7.81 11.09 1.47
C GLY A 105 -6.47 10.40 1.72
N ASP A 106 -6.25 9.94 2.95
CA ASP A 106 -5.01 9.29 3.36
C ASP A 106 -5.04 7.75 3.20
N LEU A 107 -6.10 7.22 2.60
CA LEU A 107 -6.20 5.80 2.28
C LEU A 107 -6.28 5.60 0.77
N GLY A 108 -5.61 4.57 0.30
CA GLY A 108 -5.71 4.11 -1.07
C GLY A 108 -5.68 2.59 -1.13
N TRP A 109 -6.09 2.03 -2.26
CA TRP A 109 -5.97 0.61 -2.50
C TRP A 109 -5.47 0.35 -3.92
N VAL A 110 -4.75 -0.74 -4.03
CA VAL A 110 -4.22 -1.27 -5.29
C VAL A 110 -4.68 -2.70 -5.43
N THR A 111 -5.20 -3.06 -6.58
CA THR A 111 -5.46 -4.46 -6.91
C THR A 111 -4.89 -4.80 -8.28
N GLY A 112 -4.55 -6.06 -8.45
CA GLY A 112 -3.98 -6.53 -9.69
C GLY A 112 -3.84 -8.05 -9.74
N THR A 113 -2.99 -8.49 -10.63
CA THR A 113 -2.67 -9.89 -10.83
C THR A 113 -1.18 -10.13 -10.57
N TYR A 114 -0.86 -11.33 -10.11
CA TYR A 114 0.51 -11.77 -9.97
C TYR A 114 0.77 -13.05 -10.78
N GLU A 115 2.02 -13.25 -11.10
CA GLU A 115 2.57 -14.50 -11.60
C GLU A 115 3.90 -14.74 -10.91
N LEU A 116 3.96 -15.78 -10.08
CA LEU A 116 5.14 -16.18 -9.33
C LEU A 116 5.58 -17.55 -9.78
N SER A 117 6.88 -17.73 -9.91
CA SER A 117 7.50 -19.01 -10.26
C SER A 117 8.29 -19.57 -9.09
N GLU A 118 8.32 -20.87 -8.98
CA GLU A 118 9.14 -21.63 -8.05
C GLU A 118 9.52 -22.99 -8.67
N THR A 119 10.36 -23.73 -7.99
CA THR A 119 10.73 -25.08 -8.41
C THR A 119 10.28 -26.08 -7.35
N ASP A 120 9.53 -27.09 -7.75
CA ASP A 120 9.06 -28.14 -6.84
C ASP A 120 10.22 -29.06 -6.36
N ALA A 121 9.90 -29.95 -5.42
CA ALA A 121 10.87 -30.89 -4.86
C ALA A 121 11.48 -31.86 -5.90
N SER A 122 10.85 -32.01 -7.06
CA SER A 122 11.37 -32.82 -8.18
C SER A 122 12.20 -32.03 -9.19
N GLY A 123 12.38 -30.71 -8.94
CA GLY A 123 13.12 -29.83 -9.84
C GLY A 123 12.30 -29.29 -11.02
N ARG A 124 10.94 -29.43 -10.99
CA ARG A 124 10.07 -28.93 -12.06
C ARG A 124 9.62 -27.51 -11.75
N PRO A 125 9.60 -26.63 -12.74
CA PRO A 125 9.05 -25.29 -12.56
C PRO A 125 7.53 -25.34 -12.29
N ILE A 126 7.11 -24.62 -11.28
CA ILE A 126 5.69 -24.33 -10.95
C ILE A 126 5.47 -22.84 -11.15
N VAL A 127 4.32 -22.48 -11.70
CA VAL A 127 3.89 -21.08 -11.82
C VAL A 127 2.56 -20.94 -11.10
N ASP A 128 2.54 -20.09 -10.09
CA ASP A 128 1.31 -19.65 -9.41
C ASP A 128 0.86 -18.32 -10.01
N LYS A 129 -0.43 -18.25 -10.35
CA LYS A 129 -1.10 -17.02 -10.84
C LYS A 129 -2.27 -16.71 -9.95
N GLY A 130 -2.47 -15.43 -9.71
CA GLY A 130 -3.57 -15.02 -8.87
C GLY A 130 -3.82 -13.52 -8.91
N LYS A 131 -4.51 -13.07 -7.90
CA LYS A 131 -4.90 -11.67 -7.70
C LYS A 131 -4.55 -11.23 -6.30
N TYR A 132 -4.41 -9.93 -6.14
CA TYR A 132 -4.09 -9.30 -4.85
C TYR A 132 -4.90 -8.04 -4.63
N LEU A 133 -4.98 -7.65 -3.37
CA LEU A 133 -5.51 -6.37 -2.90
C LEU A 133 -4.60 -5.85 -1.79
N GLU A 134 -4.06 -4.67 -2.01
CA GLU A 134 -3.28 -3.93 -1.04
C GLU A 134 -4.03 -2.69 -0.58
N VAL A 135 -4.02 -2.43 0.71
CA VAL A 135 -4.48 -1.18 1.30
C VAL A 135 -3.27 -0.38 1.74
N TRP A 136 -3.22 0.86 1.29
CA TRP A 136 -2.13 1.80 1.55
C TRP A 136 -2.61 2.96 2.41
N ARG A 137 -1.75 3.43 3.31
CA ARG A 137 -2.00 4.61 4.14
C ARG A 137 -0.89 5.64 3.97
N LYS A 138 -1.28 6.89 3.74
CA LYS A 138 -0.38 8.02 3.73
C LYS A 138 0.09 8.30 5.16
N GLN A 139 1.39 8.39 5.33
CA GLN A 139 2.03 8.64 6.61
C GLN A 139 2.13 10.15 6.86
N ALA A 140 2.44 10.54 8.10
CA ALA A 140 2.58 11.95 8.48
C ALA A 140 3.69 12.69 7.71
N ASP A 141 4.69 11.98 7.20
CA ASP A 141 5.76 12.52 6.36
C ASP A 141 5.39 12.59 4.86
N GLY A 142 4.14 12.22 4.51
CA GLY A 142 3.63 12.18 3.15
C GLY A 142 3.97 10.92 2.37
N SER A 143 4.78 10.01 2.89
CA SER A 143 5.05 8.72 2.27
C SER A 143 3.84 7.79 2.35
N TRP A 144 3.74 6.83 1.41
CA TRP A 144 2.71 5.80 1.45
C TRP A 144 3.29 4.48 1.92
N LYS A 145 2.55 3.76 2.78
CA LYS A 145 2.90 2.42 3.27
C LYS A 145 1.71 1.48 3.20
N CYS A 146 1.98 0.22 2.88
CA CYS A 146 1.00 -0.85 2.89
C CYS A 146 0.65 -1.22 4.33
N VAL A 147 -0.65 -1.18 4.65
CA VAL A 147 -1.20 -1.54 5.97
C VAL A 147 -1.94 -2.87 5.95
N ALA A 148 -2.39 -3.32 4.76
CA ALA A 148 -2.96 -4.64 4.57
C ALA A 148 -2.63 -5.14 3.16
N ASP A 149 -2.23 -6.39 3.08
CA ASP A 149 -1.81 -7.06 1.86
C ASP A 149 -2.46 -8.45 1.81
N MET A 150 -3.33 -8.67 0.85
CA MET A 150 -4.04 -9.92 0.67
C MET A 150 -3.83 -10.44 -0.75
N PHE A 151 -3.51 -11.70 -0.87
CA PHE A 151 -3.40 -12.36 -2.16
C PHE A 151 -3.96 -13.77 -2.12
N ASN A 152 -4.40 -14.26 -3.26
CA ASN A 152 -4.85 -15.64 -3.40
C ASN A 152 -4.64 -16.15 -4.82
N THR A 153 -4.41 -17.45 -4.91
CA THR A 153 -4.19 -18.16 -6.16
C THR A 153 -5.49 -18.32 -6.97
N ASP A 154 -5.36 -18.36 -8.28
CA ASP A 154 -6.41 -18.77 -9.23
C ASP A 154 -6.30 -20.27 -9.58
N LEU A 155 -5.27 -20.95 -9.09
CA LEU A 155 -5.15 -22.38 -9.26
C LEU A 155 -6.24 -23.08 -8.43
N SER A 156 -6.90 -24.05 -9.04
CA SER A 156 -7.88 -24.88 -8.33
C SER A 156 -7.17 -25.62 -7.20
N SER A 157 -7.72 -25.53 -5.98
CA SER A 157 -7.34 -26.47 -4.93
C SER A 157 -7.73 -27.87 -5.42
N VAL A 158 -6.75 -28.64 -5.90
CA VAL A 158 -6.98 -30.07 -6.12
C VAL A 158 -7.13 -30.65 -4.72
N ALA A 159 -8.38 -31.01 -4.37
CA ALA A 159 -8.59 -31.80 -3.17
C ALA A 159 -7.77 -33.10 -3.31
N PRO A 160 -7.07 -33.51 -2.27
CA PRO A 160 -6.30 -34.77 -2.29
C PRO A 160 -7.19 -35.96 -2.49
#